data_5f247f56ac353ee615c092ad3cf695db
#
_entry.id   5f247f56ac353ee615c092ad3cf695db
#
_cell.length_a   1.000
_cell.length_b   1.000
_cell.length_c   1.000
_cell.angle_alpha   90.00
_cell.angle_beta   90.00
_cell.angle_gamma   90.00
#
_symmetry.space_group_name_H-M   'P 1'
#
loop_
_entity.id
_entity.type
_entity.pdbx_description
1 polymer ?
#
loop_
_entity_poly.entity_id
_entity_poly.type
_entity_poly.pdbx_seq_one_letter_code
_entity_poly.pdbx_strand_id
1 'polypeptide(L)'
;MKNYRYGLITTFAAAALGLGACDESIRTYDGRTGVYFAMLQSGSDEENPRYTADSSVPFALLPSGTDEQTLQLRVKVIGAVTDYPRVFAYHTVADRTTAEEGRDYELPEGDCVVEAGEVYGYIPIRFFRRASLDGKELTLTLELLPNEQFDLPLSEWLPVTGTETEGTDILRHTVTVSDKYVRLEGWSDQFYGTYSDKKIKLMCSVFDLTLADFQPDALSYIERKV
;
A
#
# COMPACT_ATOMS: atom_id res chain seq x y z
N MET A 1 88.73 -0.50 -19.77
CA MET A 1 88.91 -0.11 -18.36
C MET A 1 87.54 0.10 -17.73
N LYS A 2 87.28 -0.75 -16.72
CA LYS A 2 86.28 -0.67 -15.64
C LYS A 2 84.83 -0.20 -15.95
N ASN A 3 83.88 -1.07 -16.15
CA ASN A 3 82.87 -1.61 -15.21
C ASN A 3 81.99 -0.60 -14.53
N TYR A 4 80.78 -0.47 -15.02
CA TYR A 4 79.61 -0.16 -14.17
C TYR A 4 78.44 -1.01 -14.67
N ARG A 5 78.30 -2.18 -14.07
CA ARG A 5 77.09 -3.02 -14.15
C ARG A 5 76.75 -3.36 -12.71
N TYR A 6 75.98 -2.55 -12.03
CA TYR A 6 75.21 -2.89 -10.82
C TYR A 6 74.25 -1.71 -10.53
N GLY A 7 73.00 -1.88 -10.77
CA GLY A 7 72.04 -0.82 -10.39
C GLY A 7 70.67 -0.91 -11.05
N LEU A 8 70.13 -2.10 -11.25
CA LEU A 8 68.76 -2.19 -11.82
C LEU A 8 68.00 -3.47 -11.38
N ILE A 9 68.10 -3.87 -10.11
CA ILE A 9 67.35 -5.02 -9.55
C ILE A 9 66.73 -4.73 -8.16
N THR A 10 66.43 -3.54 -7.80
CA THR A 10 65.83 -3.27 -6.46
C THR A 10 64.61 -2.39 -6.46
N THR A 11 63.87 -2.30 -7.55
CA THR A 11 62.63 -1.45 -7.61
C THR A 11 61.35 -2.20 -8.02
N PHE A 12 61.35 -3.53 -7.95
CA PHE A 12 60.15 -4.33 -8.35
C PHE A 12 59.51 -5.14 -7.22
N ALA A 13 59.87 -4.94 -5.98
CA ALA A 13 59.40 -5.75 -4.84
C ALA A 13 58.43 -4.97 -3.88
N ALA A 14 57.98 -3.77 -4.22
CA ALA A 14 57.17 -2.94 -3.30
C ALA A 14 55.73 -2.65 -3.78
N ALA A 15 55.29 -3.29 -4.88
CA ALA A 15 53.94 -3.02 -5.44
C ALA A 15 52.93 -4.16 -5.27
N ALA A 16 53.21 -5.15 -4.42
CA ALA A 16 52.32 -6.33 -4.26
C ALA A 16 51.60 -6.43 -2.90
N LEU A 17 51.50 -5.36 -2.12
CA LEU A 17 50.88 -5.37 -0.78
C LEU A 17 49.72 -4.39 -0.64
N GLY A 18 48.91 -4.25 -1.65
CA GLY A 18 47.79 -3.30 -1.63
C GLY A 18 46.45 -3.79 -2.14
N LEU A 19 46.27 -5.09 -2.35
CA LEU A 19 44.94 -5.65 -2.70
C LEU A 19 44.45 -6.57 -1.57
N GLY A 20 44.44 -6.06 -0.36
CA GLY A 20 43.52 -6.54 0.66
C GLY A 20 42.10 -6.06 0.23
N ALA A 21 41.45 -6.79 -0.68
CA ALA A 21 40.03 -6.66 -0.87
C ALA A 21 39.40 -6.87 0.51
N CYS A 22 38.70 -5.86 1.01
CA CYS A 22 37.77 -6.03 2.10
C CYS A 22 36.72 -7.02 1.59
N ASP A 23 36.95 -8.30 1.87
CA ASP A 23 35.91 -9.32 1.79
C ASP A 23 35.03 -9.15 3.03
N GLU A 24 34.38 -7.99 3.11
CA GLU A 24 33.29 -7.78 4.03
C GLU A 24 32.13 -8.55 3.43
N SER A 25 31.95 -9.78 3.88
CA SER A 25 30.79 -10.59 3.54
C SER A 25 29.54 -9.75 3.84
N ILE A 26 28.76 -9.46 2.81
CA ILE A 26 27.46 -8.83 2.96
C ILE A 26 26.69 -9.67 3.97
N ARG A 27 26.43 -9.10 5.14
CA ARG A 27 25.65 -9.80 6.17
C ARG A 27 24.26 -10.03 5.59
N THR A 28 23.97 -11.26 5.26
CA THR A 28 22.61 -11.69 4.92
C THR A 28 21.74 -11.55 6.16
N TYR A 29 20.50 -11.09 6.00
CA TYR A 29 19.54 -11.08 7.10
C TYR A 29 19.38 -12.50 7.64
N ASP A 30 19.71 -12.70 8.91
CA ASP A 30 19.63 -13.96 9.66
C ASP A 30 18.51 -13.94 10.71
N GLY A 31 17.69 -12.91 10.69
CA GLY A 31 16.54 -12.74 11.55
C GLY A 31 15.39 -13.69 11.21
N ARG A 32 14.34 -13.63 12.02
CA ARG A 32 13.12 -14.42 11.80
C ARG A 32 12.40 -13.96 10.54
N THR A 33 11.97 -14.91 9.74
CA THR A 33 11.10 -14.63 8.58
C THR A 33 9.75 -14.12 9.08
N GLY A 34 9.32 -12.99 8.54
CA GLY A 34 8.06 -12.37 8.97
C GLY A 34 7.31 -11.72 7.84
N VAL A 35 6.13 -11.20 8.18
CA VAL A 35 5.27 -10.45 7.26
C VAL A 35 4.74 -9.19 7.91
N TYR A 36 4.39 -8.21 7.06
CA TYR A 36 3.74 -6.97 7.47
C TYR A 36 2.90 -6.39 6.33
N PHE A 37 1.90 -5.56 6.65
CA PHE A 37 1.17 -4.79 5.65
C PHE A 37 2.08 -3.73 5.03
N ALA A 38 2.12 -3.69 3.71
CA ALA A 38 3.00 -2.82 2.94
C ALA A 38 2.24 -1.92 1.96
N MET A 39 1.11 -1.36 2.41
CA MET A 39 0.34 -0.40 1.62
C MET A 39 1.08 0.93 1.55
N LEU A 40 1.42 1.37 0.34
CA LEU A 40 2.14 2.62 0.15
C LEU A 40 1.22 3.82 0.34
N GLN A 41 1.70 4.81 1.07
CA GLN A 41 1.08 6.13 1.13
C GLN A 41 1.17 6.81 -0.25
N SER A 42 0.16 7.59 -0.61
CA SER A 42 0.16 8.35 -1.85
C SER A 42 1.41 9.23 -1.97
N GLY A 43 2.09 9.17 -3.12
CA GLY A 43 3.30 9.91 -3.40
C GLY A 43 4.59 9.28 -2.86
N SER A 44 4.54 8.08 -2.28
CA SER A 44 5.72 7.29 -1.93
C SER A 44 5.94 6.14 -2.92
N ASP A 45 7.16 5.60 -2.95
CA ASP A 45 7.58 4.52 -3.83
C ASP A 45 8.32 3.42 -3.04
N GLU A 46 8.80 2.39 -3.75
CA GLU A 46 9.52 1.26 -3.15
C GLU A 46 10.96 1.60 -2.73
N GLU A 47 11.55 2.69 -3.24
CA GLU A 47 12.90 3.11 -2.89
C GLU A 47 12.90 3.86 -1.56
N ASN A 48 11.85 4.66 -1.30
CA ASN A 48 11.64 5.39 -0.05
C ASN A 48 10.21 5.14 0.45
N PRO A 49 9.91 3.92 0.91
CA PRO A 49 8.54 3.53 1.23
C PRO A 49 8.03 4.25 2.47
N ARG A 50 6.86 4.87 2.34
CA ARG A 50 6.02 5.32 3.45
C ARG A 50 4.77 4.46 3.42
N TYR A 51 4.60 3.67 4.45
CA TYR A 51 3.43 2.82 4.55
C TYR A 51 2.30 3.52 5.27
N THR A 52 1.06 3.10 4.98
CA THR A 52 -0.13 3.55 5.68
C THR A 52 -0.85 2.36 6.30
N ALA A 53 -1.39 2.57 7.49
CA ALA A 53 -2.27 1.62 8.17
C ALA A 53 -3.73 1.72 7.71
N ASP A 54 -4.04 2.68 6.82
CA ASP A 54 -5.40 2.98 6.41
C ASP A 54 -5.53 3.02 4.88
N SER A 55 -6.66 2.52 4.38
CA SER A 55 -7.08 2.64 2.98
C SER A 55 -8.56 3.00 2.90
N SER A 56 -9.01 3.45 1.73
CA SER A 56 -10.41 3.79 1.54
C SER A 56 -10.97 3.24 0.22
N VAL A 57 -12.26 2.91 0.25
CA VAL A 57 -13.07 2.53 -0.93
C VAL A 57 -14.27 3.48 -0.99
N PRO A 58 -14.09 4.67 -1.60
CA PRO A 58 -15.14 5.68 -1.69
C PRO A 58 -16.01 5.44 -2.94
N PHE A 59 -17.11 4.70 -2.81
CA PHE A 59 -18.02 4.40 -3.93
C PHE A 59 -18.59 5.65 -4.60
N ALA A 60 -18.76 6.74 -3.86
CA ALA A 60 -19.21 8.01 -4.42
C ALA A 60 -18.25 8.62 -5.45
N LEU A 61 -16.96 8.24 -5.43
CA LEU A 61 -15.95 8.66 -6.42
C LEU A 61 -15.86 7.72 -7.63
N LEU A 62 -16.52 6.57 -7.57
CA LEU A 62 -16.53 5.59 -8.66
C LEU A 62 -17.65 5.90 -9.66
N PRO A 63 -17.56 5.40 -10.89
CA PRO A 63 -18.60 5.57 -11.90
C PRO A 63 -19.97 5.15 -11.39
N SER A 64 -21.00 5.85 -11.87
CA SER A 64 -22.40 5.54 -11.54
C SER A 64 -22.72 4.10 -11.96
N GLY A 65 -23.33 3.32 -11.04
CA GLY A 65 -23.61 1.90 -11.28
C GLY A 65 -22.48 0.94 -10.90
N THR A 66 -21.37 1.42 -10.32
CA THR A 66 -20.38 0.54 -9.69
C THR A 66 -20.94 0.00 -8.38
N ASP A 67 -21.31 -1.29 -8.37
CA ASP A 67 -21.92 -1.95 -7.22
C ASP A 67 -20.92 -2.73 -6.36
N GLU A 68 -19.72 -2.97 -6.88
CA GLU A 68 -18.63 -3.64 -6.17
C GLU A 68 -17.26 -3.10 -6.54
N GLN A 69 -16.32 -3.20 -5.60
CA GLN A 69 -14.92 -2.79 -5.79
C GLN A 69 -14.01 -3.76 -5.04
N THR A 70 -12.97 -4.25 -5.71
CA THR A 70 -11.94 -5.06 -5.06
C THR A 70 -10.74 -4.20 -4.69
N LEU A 71 -10.34 -4.28 -3.42
CA LEU A 71 -9.09 -3.73 -2.91
C LEU A 71 -8.11 -4.87 -2.63
N GLN A 72 -6.87 -4.72 -3.08
CA GLN A 72 -5.78 -5.66 -2.80
C GLN A 72 -4.94 -5.12 -1.64
N LEU A 73 -5.06 -5.68 -0.44
CA LEU A 73 -4.13 -5.36 0.64
C LEU A 73 -2.83 -6.12 0.43
N ARG A 74 -1.74 -5.38 0.32
CA ARG A 74 -0.42 -5.93 0.07
C ARG A 74 0.30 -6.26 1.37
N VAL A 75 0.79 -7.49 1.46
CA VAL A 75 1.62 -8.02 2.54
C VAL A 75 3.03 -8.23 2.01
N LYS A 76 4.06 -7.80 2.74
CA LYS A 76 5.47 -7.93 2.34
C LYS A 76 6.21 -8.84 3.30
N VAL A 77 7.10 -9.65 2.75
CA VAL A 77 7.96 -10.57 3.49
C VAL A 77 9.20 -9.85 4.04
N ILE A 78 9.55 -10.16 5.29
CA ILE A 78 10.85 -9.89 5.89
C ILE A 78 11.65 -11.18 5.85
N GLY A 79 12.85 -11.15 5.28
CA GLY A 79 13.74 -12.30 5.18
C GLY A 79 13.93 -12.80 3.75
N ALA A 80 14.47 -14.01 3.63
CA ALA A 80 14.80 -14.58 2.33
C ALA A 80 13.57 -15.02 1.53
N VAL A 81 13.67 -14.92 0.22
CA VAL A 81 12.71 -15.54 -0.73
C VAL A 81 12.88 -17.06 -0.68
N THR A 82 11.78 -17.76 -0.89
CA THR A 82 11.78 -19.24 -0.96
C THR A 82 11.37 -19.72 -2.35
N ASP A 83 11.72 -20.93 -2.68
CA ASP A 83 11.35 -21.60 -3.94
C ASP A 83 10.00 -22.38 -3.84
N TYR A 84 9.26 -22.16 -2.76
CA TYR A 84 7.93 -22.70 -2.52
C TYR A 84 6.99 -21.62 -1.97
N PRO A 85 5.67 -21.73 -2.20
CA PRO A 85 4.68 -20.80 -1.69
C PRO A 85 4.55 -20.89 -0.16
N ARG A 86 4.28 -19.77 0.49
CA ARG A 86 4.12 -19.66 1.94
C ARG A 86 2.80 -19.00 2.30
N VAL A 87 2.03 -19.67 3.16
CA VAL A 87 0.77 -19.16 3.69
C VAL A 87 1.03 -18.15 4.78
N PHE A 88 0.38 -17.00 4.74
CA PHE A 88 0.33 -16.06 5.86
C PHE A 88 -1.07 -16.01 6.46
N ALA A 89 -1.14 -15.74 7.77
CA ALA A 89 -2.39 -15.75 8.51
C ALA A 89 -2.83 -14.33 8.88
N TYR A 90 -4.14 -14.11 8.90
CA TYR A 90 -4.76 -12.86 9.34
C TYR A 90 -6.16 -13.14 9.90
N HIS A 91 -6.72 -12.17 10.61
CA HIS A 91 -8.11 -12.19 11.05
C HIS A 91 -8.75 -10.80 11.01
N THR A 92 -10.07 -10.77 11.09
CA THR A 92 -10.84 -9.54 11.27
C THR A 92 -10.85 -9.13 12.73
N VAL A 93 -10.49 -7.87 13.02
CA VAL A 93 -10.50 -7.28 14.35
C VAL A 93 -11.92 -6.78 14.66
N ALA A 94 -12.68 -7.56 15.40
CA ALA A 94 -14.14 -7.38 15.59
C ALA A 94 -14.51 -6.04 16.25
N ASP A 95 -13.75 -5.56 17.22
CA ASP A 95 -14.01 -4.30 17.94
C ASP A 95 -13.66 -3.05 17.14
N ARG A 96 -12.96 -3.21 15.99
CA ARG A 96 -12.60 -2.15 15.04
C ARG A 96 -13.30 -2.29 13.68
N THR A 97 -14.17 -3.27 13.53
CA THR A 97 -14.89 -3.57 12.30
C THR A 97 -16.37 -3.31 12.47
N THR A 98 -16.94 -2.45 11.62
CA THR A 98 -18.37 -2.14 11.59
C THR A 98 -19.06 -2.68 10.34
N ALA A 99 -18.28 -3.07 9.31
CA ALA A 99 -18.77 -3.76 8.12
C ALA A 99 -19.10 -5.23 8.45
N GLU A 100 -20.11 -5.79 7.80
CA GLU A 100 -20.52 -7.18 7.98
C GLU A 100 -20.07 -8.04 6.78
N GLU A 101 -19.36 -9.13 7.08
CA GLU A 101 -18.95 -10.10 6.07
C GLU A 101 -20.16 -10.76 5.40
N GLY A 102 -20.07 -11.00 4.09
CA GLY A 102 -21.15 -11.53 3.27
C GLY A 102 -22.21 -10.50 2.88
N ARG A 103 -22.25 -9.34 3.54
CA ARG A 103 -23.15 -8.22 3.20
C ARG A 103 -22.41 -7.03 2.61
N ASP A 104 -21.42 -6.51 3.32
CA ASP A 104 -20.71 -5.28 2.97
C ASP A 104 -19.35 -5.58 2.32
N TYR A 105 -18.76 -6.72 2.64
CA TYR A 105 -17.52 -7.21 2.03
C TYR A 105 -17.47 -8.73 2.00
N GLU A 106 -16.54 -9.26 1.20
CA GLU A 106 -16.13 -10.65 1.20
C GLU A 106 -14.61 -10.75 1.21
N LEU A 107 -14.10 -11.66 2.07
CA LEU A 107 -12.70 -12.08 2.08
C LEU A 107 -12.49 -13.24 1.10
N PRO A 108 -11.24 -13.52 0.68
CA PRO A 108 -10.95 -14.64 -0.21
C PRO A 108 -11.30 -15.97 0.44
N GLU A 109 -11.86 -16.87 -0.36
CA GLU A 109 -12.05 -18.26 0.06
C GLU A 109 -10.69 -18.98 0.05
N GLY A 110 -10.24 -19.45 1.21
CA GLY A 110 -8.98 -20.17 1.35
C GLY A 110 -7.79 -19.31 1.77
N ASP A 111 -6.60 -19.93 1.72
CA ASP A 111 -5.38 -19.34 2.22
C ASP A 111 -4.82 -18.24 1.29
N CYS A 112 -4.36 -17.13 1.88
CA CYS A 112 -3.56 -16.17 1.18
C CYS A 112 -2.08 -16.56 1.23
N VAL A 113 -1.41 -16.52 0.09
CA VAL A 113 -0.04 -17.00 -0.05
C VAL A 113 0.89 -15.91 -0.59
N VAL A 114 2.17 -16.04 -0.23
CA VAL A 114 3.28 -15.43 -0.95
C VAL A 114 3.83 -16.52 -1.87
N GLU A 115 3.75 -16.31 -3.17
CA GLU A 115 4.18 -17.29 -4.16
C GLU A 115 5.69 -17.53 -4.14
N ALA A 116 6.12 -18.66 -4.70
CA ALA A 116 7.53 -18.99 -4.83
C ALA A 116 8.28 -17.91 -5.63
N GLY A 117 9.42 -17.46 -5.10
CA GLY A 117 10.20 -16.39 -5.72
C GLY A 117 9.70 -14.97 -5.43
N GLU A 118 8.54 -14.80 -4.79
CA GLU A 118 7.96 -13.50 -4.52
C GLU A 118 8.26 -13.00 -3.10
N VAL A 119 8.19 -11.68 -2.95
CA VAL A 119 8.31 -10.96 -1.67
C VAL A 119 6.99 -10.36 -1.21
N TYR A 120 5.95 -10.44 -2.05
CA TYR A 120 4.62 -9.90 -1.79
C TYR A 120 3.56 -10.98 -1.85
N GLY A 121 2.62 -10.91 -0.92
CA GLY A 121 1.33 -11.57 -0.98
C GLY A 121 0.20 -10.54 -0.96
N TYR A 122 -1.01 -10.98 -1.26
CA TYR A 122 -2.16 -10.08 -1.35
C TYR A 122 -3.37 -10.69 -0.68
N ILE A 123 -4.18 -9.84 -0.04
CA ILE A 123 -5.52 -10.17 0.45
C ILE A 123 -6.51 -9.41 -0.45
N PRO A 124 -7.14 -10.08 -1.43
CA PRO A 124 -8.20 -9.47 -2.23
C PRO A 124 -9.48 -9.37 -1.41
N ILE A 125 -9.93 -8.15 -1.15
CA ILE A 125 -11.18 -7.89 -0.42
C ILE A 125 -12.16 -7.28 -1.40
N ARG A 126 -13.32 -7.92 -1.57
CA ARG A 126 -14.40 -7.42 -2.42
C ARG A 126 -15.41 -6.67 -1.54
N PHE A 127 -15.56 -5.38 -1.77
CA PHE A 127 -16.54 -4.53 -1.11
C PHE A 127 -17.77 -4.34 -1.98
N PHE A 128 -18.94 -4.22 -1.34
CA PHE A 128 -20.22 -4.05 -2.01
C PHE A 128 -20.86 -2.70 -1.68
N ARG A 129 -21.35 -2.02 -2.71
CA ARG A 129 -22.16 -0.84 -2.57
C ARG A 129 -23.60 -1.25 -2.27
N ARG A 130 -23.96 -1.31 -1.00
CA ARG A 130 -25.31 -1.69 -0.55
C ARG A 130 -26.06 -0.49 0.00
N ALA A 131 -27.41 -0.60 0.07
CA ALA A 131 -28.24 0.43 0.68
C ALA A 131 -27.87 0.73 2.15
N SER A 132 -27.26 -0.23 2.85
CA SER A 132 -26.71 -0.05 4.20
C SER A 132 -25.61 1.01 4.28
N LEU A 133 -24.91 1.23 3.17
CA LEU A 133 -23.79 2.18 3.05
C LEU A 133 -24.25 3.60 2.68
N ASP A 134 -25.50 3.80 2.23
CA ASP A 134 -25.97 5.12 1.75
C ASP A 134 -25.77 6.21 2.81
N GLY A 135 -24.93 7.18 2.48
CA GLY A 135 -24.54 8.29 3.35
C GLY A 135 -23.73 7.91 4.60
N LYS A 136 -23.22 6.69 4.69
CA LYS A 136 -22.46 6.17 5.85
C LYS A 136 -21.03 5.80 5.47
N GLU A 137 -20.28 5.52 6.52
CA GLU A 137 -18.95 4.89 6.45
C GLU A 137 -18.95 3.64 7.31
N LEU A 138 -18.37 2.59 6.78
CA LEU A 138 -18.12 1.34 7.49
C LEU A 138 -16.63 1.06 7.47
N THR A 139 -16.14 0.36 8.49
CA THR A 139 -14.74 0.00 8.63
C THR A 139 -14.55 -1.51 8.63
N LEU A 140 -13.49 -1.97 8.02
CA LEU A 140 -12.96 -3.31 8.14
C LEU A 140 -11.51 -3.22 8.57
N THR A 141 -11.16 -3.78 9.73
CA THR A 141 -9.78 -3.87 10.19
C THR A 141 -9.32 -5.31 10.17
N LEU A 142 -8.21 -5.56 9.46
CA LEU A 142 -7.51 -6.84 9.47
C LEU A 142 -6.23 -6.74 10.28
N GLU A 143 -5.87 -7.82 10.97
CA GLU A 143 -4.62 -7.97 11.70
C GLU A 143 -3.91 -9.24 11.26
N LEU A 144 -2.60 -9.12 10.98
CA LEU A 144 -1.76 -10.29 10.68
C LEU A 144 -1.52 -11.11 11.94
N LEU A 145 -1.45 -12.42 11.76
CA LEU A 145 -1.17 -13.37 12.83
C LEU A 145 0.12 -14.14 12.54
N PRO A 146 0.91 -14.47 13.56
CA PRO A 146 2.03 -15.39 13.38
C PRO A 146 1.50 -16.80 13.08
N ASN A 147 2.29 -17.55 12.29
CA ASN A 147 2.03 -18.96 12.00
C ASN A 147 3.34 -19.74 11.90
N GLU A 148 3.31 -20.99 11.44
CA GLU A 148 4.51 -21.83 11.30
C GLU A 148 5.53 -21.30 10.29
N GLN A 149 5.10 -20.48 9.31
CA GLN A 149 5.91 -19.98 8.21
C GLN A 149 6.38 -18.54 8.41
N PHE A 150 5.65 -17.75 9.21
CA PHE A 150 5.91 -16.33 9.42
C PHE A 150 5.72 -15.91 10.88
N ASP A 151 6.71 -15.19 11.37
CA ASP A 151 6.63 -14.41 12.61
C ASP A 151 6.17 -12.97 12.33
N LEU A 152 6.02 -12.16 13.38
CA LEU A 152 5.74 -10.72 13.31
C LEU A 152 6.87 -9.95 14.02
N PRO A 153 8.08 -9.89 13.43
CA PRO A 153 9.26 -9.33 14.09
C PRO A 153 9.22 -7.79 14.21
N LEU A 154 8.38 -7.13 13.42
CA LEU A 154 8.19 -5.68 13.45
C LEU A 154 6.72 -5.38 13.64
N SER A 155 6.40 -4.41 14.51
CA SER A 155 5.04 -3.91 14.72
C SER A 155 4.79 -2.55 14.11
N GLU A 156 5.86 -1.79 13.86
CA GLU A 156 5.79 -0.42 13.35
C GLU A 156 6.83 -0.19 12.27
N TRP A 157 6.51 0.68 11.35
CA TRP A 157 7.41 1.17 10.31
C TRP A 157 7.66 2.66 10.50
N LEU A 158 8.93 3.04 10.55
CA LEU A 158 9.36 4.42 10.57
C LEU A 158 10.18 4.70 9.30
N PRO A 159 9.84 5.72 8.50
CA PRO A 159 10.63 6.08 7.32
C PRO A 159 12.06 6.43 7.68
N VAL A 160 13.02 6.01 6.86
CA VAL A 160 14.45 6.33 7.04
C VAL A 160 14.71 7.83 6.84
N THR A 161 13.92 8.45 5.96
CA THR A 161 14.00 9.89 5.62
C THR A 161 12.72 10.58 6.03
N GLY A 162 12.84 11.63 6.86
CA GLY A 162 11.68 12.39 7.29
C GLY A 162 11.87 12.96 8.70
N THR A 163 10.86 13.64 9.17
CA THR A 163 10.78 14.23 10.51
C THR A 163 9.77 13.48 11.39
N GLU A 164 9.22 12.38 10.90
CA GLU A 164 8.26 11.56 11.62
C GLU A 164 8.92 10.93 12.86
N THR A 165 8.26 11.06 13.99
CA THR A 165 8.69 10.52 15.28
C THR A 165 7.84 9.35 15.72
N GLU A 166 6.69 9.12 15.05
CA GLU A 166 5.77 8.04 15.35
C GLU A 166 5.77 7.04 14.18
N GLY A 167 5.86 5.77 14.52
CA GLY A 167 5.81 4.67 13.54
C GLY A 167 4.38 4.39 13.08
N THR A 168 4.24 3.94 11.85
CA THR A 168 2.98 3.41 11.32
C THR A 168 2.80 1.96 11.77
N ASP A 169 1.65 1.62 12.35
CA ASP A 169 1.27 0.22 12.61
C ASP A 169 1.25 -0.55 11.27
N ILE A 170 2.05 -1.59 11.18
CA ILE A 170 2.16 -2.43 9.98
C ILE A 170 1.64 -3.85 10.18
N LEU A 171 1.10 -4.13 11.36
CA LEU A 171 0.44 -5.42 11.64
C LEU A 171 -1.07 -5.35 11.48
N ARG A 172 -1.65 -4.14 11.53
CA ARG A 172 -3.07 -3.88 11.31
C ARG A 172 -3.26 -2.97 10.12
N HIS A 173 -4.34 -3.21 9.40
CA HIS A 173 -4.76 -2.34 8.31
C HIS A 173 -6.27 -2.13 8.34
N THR A 174 -6.70 -0.87 8.35
CA THR A 174 -8.11 -0.48 8.36
C THR A 174 -8.53 0.00 6.97
N VAL A 175 -9.60 -0.58 6.45
CA VAL A 175 -10.24 -0.10 5.22
C VAL A 175 -11.53 0.58 5.57
N THR A 176 -11.66 1.85 5.20
CA THR A 176 -12.90 2.60 5.30
C THR A 176 -13.64 2.53 3.97
N VAL A 177 -14.83 1.96 3.97
CA VAL A 177 -15.72 1.94 2.81
C VAL A 177 -16.84 2.95 3.01
N SER A 178 -17.11 3.78 1.99
CA SER A 178 -18.11 4.85 2.10
C SER A 178 -18.86 5.08 0.80
N ASP A 179 -20.11 5.54 0.91
CA ASP A 179 -20.91 6.07 -0.19
C ASP A 179 -21.45 7.47 0.19
N LYS A 180 -20.57 8.27 0.79
CA LYS A 180 -20.88 9.64 1.17
C LYS A 180 -20.60 10.59 0.03
N TYR A 181 -21.61 11.34 -0.34
CA TYR A 181 -21.45 12.49 -1.23
C TYR A 181 -21.18 13.73 -0.38
N VAL A 182 -20.05 14.36 -0.62
CA VAL A 182 -19.64 15.57 0.09
C VAL A 182 -19.57 16.74 -0.90
N ARG A 183 -19.87 17.95 -0.42
CA ARG A 183 -19.65 19.14 -1.23
C ARG A 183 -18.17 19.29 -1.48
N LEU A 184 -17.77 19.16 -2.75
CA LEU A 184 -16.39 19.33 -3.17
C LEU A 184 -16.06 20.82 -3.32
N GLU A 185 -14.78 21.14 -3.21
CA GLU A 185 -14.28 22.52 -3.34
C GLU A 185 -14.62 23.14 -4.70
N GLY A 186 -14.67 22.33 -5.77
CA GLY A 186 -15.05 22.75 -7.12
C GLY A 186 -16.55 22.96 -7.34
N TRP A 187 -17.42 22.71 -6.34
CA TRP A 187 -18.85 22.95 -6.50
C TRP A 187 -19.17 24.44 -6.50
N SER A 188 -19.71 24.95 -7.60
CA SER A 188 -20.15 26.34 -7.74
C SER A 188 -21.67 26.47 -7.59
N ASP A 189 -22.13 27.13 -6.53
CA ASP A 189 -23.56 27.41 -6.35
C ASP A 189 -24.12 28.31 -7.45
N GLN A 190 -23.27 29.09 -8.13
CA GLN A 190 -23.69 29.94 -9.25
C GLN A 190 -24.05 29.12 -10.49
N PHE A 191 -23.33 28.05 -10.78
CA PHE A 191 -23.56 27.21 -11.95
C PHE A 191 -24.51 26.05 -11.65
N TYR A 192 -24.30 25.38 -10.53
CA TYR A 192 -25.03 24.15 -10.18
C TYR A 192 -26.18 24.42 -9.18
N GLY A 193 -26.29 25.64 -8.66
CA GLY A 193 -27.24 26.00 -7.58
C GLY A 193 -26.82 25.40 -6.24
N THR A 194 -27.64 25.60 -5.21
CA THR A 194 -27.34 25.10 -3.86
C THR A 194 -27.04 23.60 -3.86
N TYR A 195 -25.93 23.20 -3.23
CA TYR A 195 -25.53 21.81 -3.09
C TYR A 195 -26.56 20.98 -2.32
N SER A 196 -26.79 19.77 -2.76
CA SER A 196 -27.41 18.69 -1.98
C SER A 196 -26.95 17.32 -2.52
N ASP A 197 -26.89 16.33 -1.64
CA ASP A 197 -26.51 14.95 -2.01
C ASP A 197 -27.42 14.38 -3.10
N LYS A 198 -28.73 14.68 -3.04
CA LYS A 198 -29.67 14.22 -4.08
C LYS A 198 -29.35 14.83 -5.44
N LYS A 199 -28.97 16.12 -5.47
CA LYS A 199 -28.63 16.80 -6.71
C LYS A 199 -27.35 16.25 -7.32
N ILE A 200 -26.28 16.10 -6.54
CA ILE A 200 -25.02 15.57 -7.04
C ILE A 200 -25.16 14.11 -7.51
N LYS A 201 -25.88 13.27 -6.76
CA LYS A 201 -26.21 11.91 -7.17
C LYS A 201 -26.95 11.87 -8.51
N LEU A 202 -27.96 12.72 -8.68
CA LEU A 202 -28.71 12.83 -9.93
C LEU A 202 -27.83 13.29 -11.09
N MET A 203 -26.98 14.31 -10.88
CA MET A 203 -26.05 14.80 -11.90
C MET A 203 -25.07 13.72 -12.31
N CYS A 204 -24.45 13.02 -11.37
CA CYS A 204 -23.56 11.90 -11.64
C CYS A 204 -24.27 10.81 -12.47
N SER A 205 -25.52 10.48 -12.12
CA SER A 205 -26.27 9.45 -12.82
C SER A 205 -26.71 9.86 -14.24
N VAL A 206 -27.14 11.12 -14.44
CA VAL A 206 -27.67 11.58 -15.74
C VAL A 206 -26.55 11.88 -16.74
N PHE A 207 -25.43 12.42 -16.26
CA PHE A 207 -24.34 12.87 -17.11
C PHE A 207 -23.15 11.91 -17.13
N ASP A 208 -23.28 10.74 -16.48
CA ASP A 208 -22.20 9.76 -16.34
C ASP A 208 -20.93 10.40 -15.76
N LEU A 209 -21.08 11.06 -14.63
CA LEU A 209 -20.03 11.76 -13.89
C LEU A 209 -19.74 11.03 -12.58
N THR A 210 -18.57 11.32 -12.03
CA THR A 210 -18.16 10.93 -10.67
C THR A 210 -17.93 12.17 -9.82
N LEU A 211 -17.79 12.03 -8.51
CA LEU A 211 -17.36 13.16 -7.67
C LEU A 211 -15.98 13.71 -8.07
N ALA A 212 -15.11 12.87 -8.63
CA ALA A 212 -13.79 13.30 -9.10
C ALA A 212 -13.89 14.35 -10.23
N ASP A 213 -14.94 14.31 -11.04
CA ASP A 213 -15.17 15.28 -12.12
C ASP A 213 -15.49 16.69 -11.61
N PHE A 214 -15.90 16.83 -10.35
CA PHE A 214 -16.18 18.13 -9.72
C PHE A 214 -14.96 18.73 -8.99
N GLN A 215 -13.78 18.20 -9.21
CA GLN A 215 -12.55 18.84 -8.72
C GLN A 215 -12.23 20.11 -9.55
N PRO A 216 -11.55 21.11 -8.96
CA PRO A 216 -11.26 22.38 -9.65
C PRO A 216 -10.62 22.21 -11.04
N ASP A 217 -9.77 21.21 -11.20
CA ASP A 217 -9.05 20.95 -12.46
C ASP A 217 -9.94 20.36 -13.57
N ALA A 218 -11.09 19.80 -13.20
CA ALA A 218 -12.01 19.12 -14.11
C ALA A 218 -13.21 19.98 -14.51
N LEU A 219 -13.42 21.15 -13.90
CA LEU A 219 -14.60 22.01 -14.09
C LEU A 219 -14.92 22.35 -15.55
N SER A 220 -13.88 22.59 -16.38
CA SER A 220 -14.06 22.90 -17.80
C SER A 220 -14.68 21.75 -18.61
N TYR A 221 -14.60 20.51 -18.10
CA TYR A 221 -15.21 19.34 -18.71
C TYR A 221 -16.70 19.23 -18.34
N ILE A 222 -17.06 19.49 -17.11
CA ILE A 222 -18.46 19.47 -16.64
C ILE A 222 -19.26 20.59 -17.30
N GLU A 223 -18.73 21.81 -17.37
CA GLU A 223 -19.36 22.95 -18.02
C GLU A 223 -19.74 22.67 -19.48
N ARG A 224 -19.07 21.72 -20.13
CA ARG A 224 -19.39 21.30 -21.51
C ARG A 224 -20.42 20.17 -21.59
N LYS A 225 -20.65 19.44 -20.48
CA LYS A 225 -21.63 18.33 -20.43
C LYS A 225 -22.98 18.72 -19.85
N VAL A 226 -23.02 19.75 -19.00
CA VAL A 226 -24.22 20.29 -18.35
C VAL A 226 -24.74 21.49 -19.14
#